data_a198d34a07bfdd3af7eb12a7e4701c4a
#
_entry.id   a198d34a07bfdd3af7eb12a7e4701c4a
#
_cell.length_a   1.000
_cell.length_b   1.000
_cell.length_c   1.000
_cell.angle_alpha   90.00
_cell.angle_beta   90.00
_cell.angle_gamma   90.00
#
_symmetry.space_group_name_H-M   'P 1'
#
loop_
_entity.id
_entity.type
_entity.pdbx_description
1 polymer ?
#
loop_
_entity_poly.entity_id
_entity_poly.type
_entity_poly.pdbx_seq_one_letter_code
_entity_poly.pdbx_strand_id
1 'polypeptide(L)'
;MRELVPDRLWVHEMPLRLFGVELGTRMSIVRLSGQGGGFWLHSPVALDRPLREQLDGLGRVRFVVCPNMGHHMFAGEYFAAYPDAGFYAAPGLPEKRSDLPFNGVLGDTPEPGWAKDLEQVVFRGNQMVREVVFCHHESHTLIVADLVQSADSGSPLLTRLVKRLTGTYDRPGLPLPFRFGFRDKAAARVSLEHILSWDFDRIVLSHGPIVESGGKAVFRDAYSFLSS
;
A
#
# COMPACT_ATOMS: atom_id res chain seq x y z
N MET A 1 -1.55 16.41 -4.78
CA MET A 1 -1.31 15.71 -3.49
C MET A 1 -2.20 16.27 -2.39
N ARG A 2 -2.52 15.45 -1.39
CA ARG A 2 -3.26 15.84 -0.17
C ARG A 2 -2.43 15.42 1.05
N GLU A 3 -2.23 16.34 1.97
CA GLU A 3 -1.58 16.06 3.25
C GLU A 3 -2.59 15.42 4.21
N LEU A 4 -2.24 14.29 4.80
CA LEU A 4 -3.07 13.56 5.77
C LEU A 4 -2.63 13.83 7.20
N VAL A 5 -1.33 13.90 7.42
CA VAL A 5 -0.73 14.24 8.71
C VAL A 5 0.30 15.32 8.47
N PRO A 6 0.19 16.47 9.15
CA PRO A 6 1.04 17.64 8.92
C PRO A 6 2.52 17.27 8.94
N ASP A 7 3.23 17.60 7.87
CA ASP A 7 4.66 17.36 7.68
C ASP A 7 5.14 15.90 7.82
N ARG A 8 4.24 14.89 7.74
CA ARG A 8 4.60 13.48 7.92
C ARG A 8 4.10 12.58 6.81
N LEU A 9 2.84 12.71 6.43
CA LEU A 9 2.19 11.76 5.52
C LEU A 9 1.30 12.48 4.51
N TRP A 10 1.55 12.23 3.24
CA TRP A 10 0.73 12.69 2.11
C TRP A 10 0.25 11.51 1.30
N VAL A 11 -0.81 11.76 0.54
CA VAL A 11 -1.29 10.84 -0.49
C VAL A 11 -1.49 11.55 -1.80
N HIS A 12 -1.31 10.82 -2.88
CA HIS A 12 -1.72 11.25 -4.22
C HIS A 12 -2.61 10.19 -4.84
N GLU A 13 -3.79 10.62 -5.27
CA GLU A 13 -4.82 9.76 -5.85
C GLU A 13 -4.92 10.02 -7.34
N MET A 14 -5.12 8.96 -8.12
CA MET A 14 -5.42 9.09 -9.54
C MET A 14 -6.49 8.08 -9.99
N PRO A 15 -7.25 8.38 -11.05
CA PRO A 15 -8.12 7.41 -11.67
C PRO A 15 -7.33 6.19 -12.18
N LEU A 16 -7.84 5.00 -11.91
CA LEU A 16 -7.33 3.75 -12.48
C LEU A 16 -8.51 2.89 -12.90
N ARG A 17 -8.57 2.56 -14.17
CA ARG A 17 -9.62 1.69 -14.71
C ARG A 17 -9.04 0.33 -15.09
N LEU A 18 -9.57 -0.73 -14.46
CA LEU A 18 -9.21 -2.11 -14.77
C LEU A 18 -10.47 -2.88 -15.16
N PHE A 19 -10.43 -3.59 -16.30
CA PHE A 19 -11.56 -4.37 -16.81
C PHE A 19 -12.89 -3.59 -16.87
N GLY A 20 -12.83 -2.29 -17.18
CA GLY A 20 -13.99 -1.41 -17.26
C GLY A 20 -14.46 -0.84 -15.91
N VAL A 21 -13.92 -1.31 -14.80
CA VAL A 21 -14.24 -0.82 -13.43
C VAL A 21 -13.25 0.26 -13.04
N GLU A 22 -13.76 1.40 -12.58
CA GLU A 22 -12.92 2.46 -12.03
C GLU A 22 -12.65 2.21 -10.55
N LEU A 23 -11.43 1.77 -10.27
CA LEU A 23 -11.00 1.41 -8.90
C LEU A 23 -10.32 2.58 -8.19
N GLY A 24 -9.77 3.54 -8.96
CA GLY A 24 -8.82 4.51 -8.46
C GLY A 24 -7.52 3.83 -8.01
N THR A 25 -6.49 4.60 -7.78
CA THR A 25 -5.26 4.14 -7.11
C THR A 25 -4.66 5.26 -6.29
N ARG A 26 -3.86 4.91 -5.29
CA ARG A 26 -3.27 5.88 -4.37
C ARG A 26 -1.84 5.52 -4.06
N MET A 27 -0.97 6.52 -4.16
CA MET A 27 0.39 6.51 -3.65
C MET A 27 0.41 7.14 -2.26
N SER A 28 1.13 6.51 -1.32
CA SER A 28 1.44 7.12 -0.02
C SER A 28 2.85 7.68 -0.04
N ILE A 29 3.05 8.85 0.59
CA ILE A 29 4.32 9.56 0.66
C ILE A 29 4.61 9.84 2.13
N VAL A 30 5.69 9.26 2.66
CA VAL A 30 6.10 9.41 4.07
C VAL A 30 7.39 10.22 4.12
N ARG A 31 7.44 11.24 4.99
CA ARG A 31 8.68 11.95 5.32
C ARG A 31 9.48 11.10 6.31
N LEU A 32 10.72 10.84 5.96
CA LEU A 32 11.65 10.10 6.82
C LEU A 32 12.35 11.03 7.81
N SER A 33 12.38 10.62 9.07
CA SER A 33 13.08 11.33 10.16
C SER A 33 14.52 10.87 10.35
N GLY A 34 14.91 9.74 9.74
CA GLY A 34 16.24 9.14 9.84
C GLY A 34 17.36 9.94 9.17
N GLN A 35 18.60 9.47 9.29
CA GLN A 35 19.77 10.11 8.68
C GLN A 35 19.58 10.34 7.18
N GLY A 36 19.78 11.59 6.74
CA GLY A 36 19.61 12.01 5.36
C GLY A 36 18.19 12.41 4.97
N GLY A 37 17.21 12.29 5.86
CA GLY A 37 15.81 12.73 5.63
C GLY A 37 15.20 12.19 4.32
N GLY A 38 14.37 12.99 3.65
CA GLY A 38 13.77 12.69 2.35
C GLY A 38 12.47 11.92 2.45
N PHE A 39 12.03 11.35 1.32
CA PHE A 39 10.70 10.76 1.18
C PHE A 39 10.75 9.31 0.76
N TRP A 40 9.85 8.53 1.35
CA TRP A 40 9.54 7.16 1.02
C TRP A 40 8.17 7.12 0.33
N LEU A 41 8.13 6.52 -0.87
CA LEU A 41 6.95 6.42 -1.71
C LEU A 41 6.46 4.98 -1.76
N HIS A 42 5.17 4.76 -1.56
CA HIS A 42 4.54 3.42 -1.60
C HIS A 42 3.48 3.38 -2.68
N SER A 43 3.50 2.32 -3.48
CA SER A 43 2.52 2.14 -4.56
C SER A 43 2.58 3.29 -5.58
N PRO A 44 3.68 3.45 -6.34
CA PRO A 44 3.86 4.57 -7.26
C PRO A 44 2.74 4.61 -8.30
N VAL A 45 2.20 5.79 -8.52
CA VAL A 45 1.18 6.10 -9.54
C VAL A 45 1.82 6.78 -10.75
N ALA A 46 1.09 7.03 -11.84
CA ALA A 46 1.67 7.71 -13.00
C ALA A 46 2.29 9.05 -12.59
N LEU A 47 3.53 9.27 -13.02
CA LEU A 47 4.34 10.42 -12.67
C LEU A 47 4.17 11.52 -13.73
N ASP A 48 3.06 12.24 -13.68
CA ASP A 48 2.88 13.40 -14.51
C ASP A 48 3.75 14.59 -14.05
N ARG A 49 3.86 15.61 -14.89
CA ARG A 49 4.65 16.78 -14.56
C ARG A 49 4.19 17.49 -13.29
N PRO A 50 2.89 17.74 -13.04
CA PRO A 50 2.43 18.34 -11.80
C PRO A 50 2.78 17.55 -10.54
N LEU A 51 2.66 16.22 -10.57
CA LEU A 51 3.03 15.37 -9.44
C LEU A 51 4.54 15.42 -9.19
N ARG A 52 5.34 15.37 -10.26
CA ARG A 52 6.78 15.47 -10.15
C ARG A 52 7.23 16.79 -9.52
N GLU A 53 6.68 17.92 -9.99
CA GLU A 53 6.98 19.24 -9.43
C GLU A 53 6.59 19.33 -7.92
N GLN A 54 5.50 18.68 -7.51
CA GLN A 54 5.07 18.62 -6.12
C GLN A 54 6.01 17.74 -5.28
N LEU A 55 6.45 16.58 -5.77
CA LEU A 55 7.40 15.71 -5.07
C LEU A 55 8.77 16.40 -4.93
N ASP A 56 9.25 17.02 -6.00
CA ASP A 56 10.52 17.75 -6.00
C ASP A 56 10.49 18.94 -5.03
N GLY A 57 9.32 19.61 -4.92
CA GLY A 57 9.09 20.69 -3.98
C GLY A 57 9.01 20.25 -2.50
N LEU A 58 8.61 19.01 -2.22
CA LEU A 58 8.68 18.44 -0.87
C LEU A 58 10.13 18.14 -0.47
N GLY A 59 10.96 17.65 -1.41
CA GLY A 59 12.36 17.32 -1.20
C GLY A 59 12.78 16.02 -1.89
N ARG A 60 13.91 15.46 -1.46
CA ARG A 60 14.53 14.30 -2.12
C ARG A 60 13.68 13.03 -1.95
N VAL A 61 13.30 12.42 -3.04
CA VAL A 61 12.77 11.04 -3.04
C VAL A 61 13.94 10.07 -2.78
N ARG A 62 13.87 9.34 -1.69
CA ARG A 62 14.92 8.38 -1.28
C ARG A 62 14.57 6.94 -1.58
N PHE A 63 13.31 6.58 -1.45
CA PHE A 63 12.85 5.21 -1.65
C PHE A 63 11.52 5.16 -2.40
N VAL A 64 11.42 4.20 -3.30
CA VAL A 64 10.18 3.86 -4.01
C VAL A 64 9.90 2.38 -3.79
N VAL A 65 8.73 2.08 -3.25
CA VAL A 65 8.33 0.74 -2.85
C VAL A 65 7.16 0.25 -3.68
N CYS A 66 7.35 -0.91 -4.31
CA CYS A 66 6.32 -1.66 -5.00
C CYS A 66 5.84 -2.81 -4.08
N PRO A 67 4.73 -2.61 -3.33
CA PRO A 67 4.38 -3.46 -2.20
C PRO A 67 3.82 -4.84 -2.57
N ASN A 68 3.38 -5.03 -3.81
CA ASN A 68 2.82 -6.30 -4.29
C ASN A 68 2.97 -6.46 -5.81
N MET A 69 2.40 -7.55 -6.34
CA MET A 69 2.48 -7.92 -7.75
C MET A 69 1.63 -7.06 -8.70
N GLY A 70 0.82 -6.12 -8.19
CA GLY A 70 -0.02 -5.19 -8.95
C GLY A 70 0.52 -3.76 -8.93
N HIS A 71 0.99 -3.29 -7.78
CA HIS A 71 1.35 -1.90 -7.51
C HIS A 71 2.80 -1.57 -7.94
N HIS A 72 3.11 -1.83 -9.21
CA HIS A 72 4.40 -1.54 -9.84
C HIS A 72 4.27 -0.94 -11.25
N MET A 73 3.04 -0.77 -11.75
CA MET A 73 2.79 -0.42 -13.16
C MET A 73 3.52 0.85 -13.60
N PHE A 74 3.63 1.82 -12.73
CA PHE A 74 4.25 3.11 -12.99
C PHE A 74 5.68 3.24 -12.43
N ALA A 75 6.24 2.18 -11.85
CA ALA A 75 7.57 2.22 -11.22
C ALA A 75 8.68 2.63 -12.20
N GLY A 76 8.58 2.24 -13.49
CA GLY A 76 9.55 2.58 -14.52
C GLY A 76 9.76 4.10 -14.70
N GLU A 77 8.70 4.90 -14.53
CA GLU A 77 8.77 6.36 -14.63
C GLU A 77 9.61 6.96 -13.50
N TYR A 78 9.54 6.37 -12.31
CA TYR A 78 10.28 6.79 -11.13
C TYR A 78 11.77 6.42 -11.22
N PHE A 79 12.12 5.27 -11.81
CA PHE A 79 13.52 4.93 -12.09
C PHE A 79 14.22 5.99 -12.95
N ALA A 80 13.51 6.48 -13.96
CA ALA A 80 14.04 7.51 -14.85
C ALA A 80 14.10 8.90 -14.17
N ALA A 81 13.10 9.22 -13.33
CA ALA A 81 12.99 10.53 -12.69
C ALA A 81 13.89 10.69 -11.46
N TYR A 82 14.11 9.59 -10.71
CA TYR A 82 14.84 9.57 -9.44
C TYR A 82 15.91 8.47 -9.41
N PRO A 83 16.96 8.57 -10.25
CA PRO A 83 17.96 7.51 -10.41
C PRO A 83 18.78 7.24 -9.13
N ASP A 84 18.82 8.21 -8.20
CA ASP A 84 19.51 8.07 -6.91
C ASP A 84 18.60 7.48 -5.80
N ALA A 85 17.34 7.20 -6.09
CA ALA A 85 16.44 6.57 -5.14
C ALA A 85 16.67 5.07 -5.07
N GLY A 86 16.47 4.48 -3.88
CA GLY A 86 16.42 3.03 -3.72
C GLY A 86 15.04 2.48 -4.10
N PHE A 87 15.01 1.45 -4.95
CA PHE A 87 13.76 0.82 -5.39
C PHE A 87 13.63 -0.58 -4.80
N TYR A 88 12.53 -0.81 -4.11
CA TYR A 88 12.28 -2.07 -3.41
C TYR A 88 10.99 -2.73 -3.85
N ALA A 89 11.04 -4.03 -4.02
CA ALA A 89 9.95 -4.83 -4.58
C ALA A 89 9.45 -5.89 -3.60
N ALA A 90 8.15 -6.18 -3.65
CA ALA A 90 7.60 -7.34 -2.98
C ALA A 90 8.22 -8.65 -3.52
N PRO A 91 8.26 -9.73 -2.71
CA PRO A 91 8.75 -11.03 -3.15
C PRO A 91 8.07 -11.54 -4.42
N GLY A 92 8.88 -11.93 -5.41
CA GLY A 92 8.44 -12.41 -6.72
C GLY A 92 8.22 -11.32 -7.77
N LEU A 93 8.30 -10.04 -7.40
CA LEU A 93 8.14 -8.95 -8.36
C LEU A 93 9.38 -8.73 -9.26
N PRO A 94 10.62 -8.86 -8.79
CA PRO A 94 11.79 -8.77 -9.66
C PRO A 94 11.79 -9.80 -10.78
N GLU A 95 11.34 -11.02 -10.51
CA GLU A 95 11.21 -12.06 -11.54
C GLU A 95 10.14 -11.73 -12.59
N LYS A 96 9.04 -11.10 -12.17
CA LYS A 96 7.97 -10.62 -13.06
C LYS A 96 8.40 -9.40 -13.88
N ARG A 97 9.22 -8.52 -13.30
CA ARG A 97 9.67 -7.24 -13.86
C ARG A 97 11.20 -7.20 -13.91
N SER A 98 11.79 -8.17 -14.59
CA SER A 98 13.24 -8.24 -14.81
C SER A 98 13.81 -7.07 -15.64
N ASP A 99 12.92 -6.29 -16.24
CA ASP A 99 13.23 -5.02 -16.92
C ASP A 99 13.52 -3.86 -15.95
N LEU A 100 13.15 -3.97 -14.66
CA LEU A 100 13.34 -2.93 -13.66
C LEU A 100 14.48 -3.30 -12.69
N PRO A 101 15.46 -2.40 -12.48
CA PRO A 101 16.64 -2.69 -11.65
C PRO A 101 16.36 -2.43 -10.18
N PHE A 102 15.55 -3.28 -9.52
CA PHE A 102 15.30 -3.15 -8.09
C PHE A 102 16.58 -3.33 -7.26
N ASN A 103 16.73 -2.50 -6.22
CA ASN A 103 17.86 -2.54 -5.29
C ASN A 103 17.71 -3.65 -4.24
N GLY A 104 16.47 -4.07 -3.95
CA GLY A 104 16.21 -5.11 -2.96
C GLY A 104 14.81 -5.69 -3.03
N VAL A 105 14.67 -6.86 -2.38
CA VAL A 105 13.38 -7.53 -2.17
C VAL A 105 12.98 -7.33 -0.73
N LEU A 106 11.75 -6.85 -0.52
CA LEU A 106 11.19 -6.61 0.80
C LEU A 106 11.00 -7.91 1.58
N GLY A 107 11.40 -7.90 2.84
CA GLY A 107 11.18 -8.96 3.82
C GLY A 107 10.34 -8.47 4.99
N ASP A 108 10.47 -9.15 6.14
CA ASP A 108 9.81 -8.73 7.38
C ASP A 108 10.58 -7.65 8.15
N THR A 109 11.88 -7.51 7.86
CA THR A 109 12.73 -6.52 8.51
C THR A 109 12.76 -5.26 7.66
N PRO A 110 12.43 -4.09 8.23
CA PRO A 110 12.58 -2.81 7.53
C PRO A 110 14.03 -2.54 7.13
N GLU A 111 14.23 -1.93 5.97
CA GLU A 111 15.55 -1.46 5.58
C GLU A 111 16.03 -0.36 6.53
N PRO A 112 17.32 -0.29 6.85
CA PRO A 112 17.87 0.71 7.77
C PRO A 112 17.50 2.15 7.40
N GLY A 113 17.24 2.40 6.12
CA GLY A 113 16.89 3.72 5.60
C GLY A 113 15.54 4.25 6.06
N TRP A 114 14.61 3.36 6.48
CA TRP A 114 13.28 3.75 6.99
C TRP A 114 12.86 3.03 8.26
N ALA A 115 13.67 2.13 8.82
CA ALA A 115 13.34 1.35 10.02
C ALA A 115 13.00 2.20 11.26
N LYS A 116 13.45 3.45 11.30
CA LYS A 116 13.12 4.39 12.37
C LYS A 116 11.67 4.87 12.29
N ASP A 117 11.12 4.94 11.08
CA ASP A 117 9.82 5.58 10.79
C ASP A 117 8.72 4.55 10.48
N LEU A 118 9.12 3.41 9.90
CA LEU A 118 8.20 2.40 9.38
C LEU A 118 8.58 1.00 9.85
N GLU A 119 7.61 0.25 10.36
CA GLU A 119 7.65 -1.20 10.43
C GLU A 119 7.11 -1.83 9.16
N GLN A 120 7.46 -3.09 8.92
CA GLN A 120 6.95 -3.84 7.78
C GLN A 120 6.82 -5.32 8.07
N VAL A 121 5.93 -6.00 7.33
CA VAL A 121 5.80 -7.45 7.32
C VAL A 121 5.26 -7.94 5.98
N VAL A 122 5.75 -9.07 5.51
CA VAL A 122 5.16 -9.77 4.36
C VAL A 122 3.89 -10.48 4.83
N PHE A 123 2.74 -10.13 4.25
CA PHE A 123 1.50 -10.83 4.53
C PHE A 123 1.49 -12.18 3.81
N ARG A 124 1.66 -13.25 4.56
CA ARG A 124 1.83 -14.61 4.05
C ARG A 124 0.51 -15.35 3.91
N GLY A 125 0.60 -16.52 3.29
CA GLY A 125 -0.51 -17.47 3.20
C GLY A 125 -1.46 -17.25 2.03
N ASN A 126 -1.45 -16.08 1.39
CA ASN A 126 -2.24 -15.79 0.20
C ASN A 126 -1.36 -15.78 -1.05
N GLN A 127 -1.76 -16.53 -2.08
CA GLN A 127 -1.00 -16.61 -3.33
C GLN A 127 -1.43 -15.55 -4.35
N MET A 128 -2.62 -14.97 -4.21
CA MET A 128 -3.14 -13.95 -5.13
C MET A 128 -2.70 -12.54 -4.72
N VAL A 129 -2.66 -12.28 -3.41
CA VAL A 129 -2.20 -11.01 -2.85
C VAL A 129 -0.95 -11.27 -2.03
N ARG A 130 0.20 -11.06 -2.66
CA ARG A 130 1.53 -11.15 -2.03
C ARG A 130 1.96 -9.72 -1.72
N GLU A 131 1.60 -9.24 -0.55
CA GLU A 131 1.77 -7.83 -0.20
C GLU A 131 2.66 -7.68 1.01
N VAL A 132 3.49 -6.65 0.99
CA VAL A 132 4.22 -6.17 2.15
C VAL A 132 3.44 -5.00 2.74
N VAL A 133 3.11 -5.11 4.01
CA VAL A 133 2.35 -4.13 4.78
C VAL A 133 3.31 -3.27 5.58
N PHE A 134 2.98 -2.00 5.73
CA PHE A 134 3.79 -1.06 6.49
C PHE A 134 2.97 -0.36 7.57
N CYS A 135 3.62 -0.02 8.68
CA CYS A 135 3.04 0.81 9.73
C CYS A 135 3.94 2.01 9.98
N HIS A 136 3.43 3.21 9.74
CA HIS A 136 4.13 4.44 10.04
C HIS A 136 3.88 4.83 11.49
N HIS A 137 4.94 4.80 12.31
CA HIS A 137 4.87 4.96 13.76
C HIS A 137 4.24 6.29 14.17
N GLU A 138 4.81 7.40 13.72
CA GLU A 138 4.45 8.73 14.21
C GLU A 138 3.00 9.13 13.87
N SER A 139 2.44 8.61 12.78
CA SER A 139 1.06 8.90 12.38
C SER A 139 0.05 7.82 12.76
N HIS A 140 0.49 6.75 13.44
CA HIS A 140 -0.33 5.59 13.78
C HIS A 140 -1.12 5.06 12.57
N THR A 141 -0.43 4.96 11.42
CA THR A 141 -1.08 4.65 10.13
C THR A 141 -0.56 3.34 9.55
N LEU A 142 -1.49 2.41 9.33
CA LEU A 142 -1.25 1.21 8.52
C LEU A 142 -1.33 1.59 7.04
N ILE A 143 -0.32 1.24 6.26
CA ILE A 143 -0.25 1.50 4.81
C ILE A 143 -0.32 0.16 4.08
N VAL A 144 -1.37 -0.02 3.29
CA VAL A 144 -1.66 -1.22 2.51
C VAL A 144 -2.02 -0.86 1.07
N ALA A 145 -1.94 -1.81 0.17
CA ALA A 145 -2.40 -1.64 -1.20
C ALA A 145 -3.71 -2.42 -1.46
N ASP A 146 -3.64 -3.74 -1.62
CA ASP A 146 -4.75 -4.60 -2.01
C ASP A 146 -5.36 -5.40 -0.86
N LEU A 147 -4.68 -5.52 0.27
CA LEU A 147 -5.15 -6.26 1.44
C LEU A 147 -6.42 -5.67 2.08
N VAL A 148 -6.63 -4.36 1.90
CA VAL A 148 -7.88 -3.70 2.24
C VAL A 148 -8.32 -2.85 1.07
N GLN A 149 -9.56 -3.05 0.62
CA GLN A 149 -10.19 -2.24 -0.42
C GLN A 149 -11.56 -1.80 0.06
N SER A 150 -12.05 -0.69 -0.47
CA SER A 150 -13.40 -0.19 -0.18
C SER A 150 -14.00 0.56 -1.37
N ALA A 151 -15.28 0.84 -1.30
CA ALA A 151 -15.99 1.82 -2.08
C ALA A 151 -17.18 2.34 -1.28
N ASP A 152 -17.61 3.55 -1.57
CA ASP A 152 -18.72 4.23 -0.93
C ASP A 152 -19.73 4.78 -1.96
N SER A 153 -20.66 5.59 -1.49
CA SER A 153 -21.67 6.23 -2.34
C SER A 153 -21.08 7.23 -3.36
N GLY A 154 -19.87 7.76 -3.14
CA GLY A 154 -19.15 8.62 -4.08
C GLY A 154 -18.49 7.87 -5.24
N SER A 155 -18.36 6.55 -5.12
CA SER A 155 -17.77 5.72 -6.17
C SER A 155 -18.71 5.57 -7.39
N PRO A 156 -18.18 5.39 -8.62
CA PRO A 156 -18.98 5.14 -9.82
C PRO A 156 -19.93 3.94 -9.68
N LEU A 157 -21.08 3.97 -10.33
CA LEU A 157 -22.14 2.95 -10.19
C LEU A 157 -21.64 1.52 -10.43
N LEU A 158 -20.85 1.31 -11.49
CA LEU A 158 -20.28 -0.01 -11.78
C LEU A 158 -19.32 -0.47 -10.67
N THR A 159 -18.48 0.42 -10.17
CA THR A 159 -17.58 0.15 -9.04
C THR A 159 -18.38 -0.23 -7.80
N ARG A 160 -19.44 0.51 -7.48
CA ARG A 160 -20.33 0.20 -6.35
C ARG A 160 -20.96 -1.19 -6.48
N LEU A 161 -21.43 -1.54 -7.69
CA LEU A 161 -22.00 -2.86 -7.94
C LEU A 161 -20.96 -3.96 -7.73
N VAL A 162 -19.76 -3.82 -8.32
CA VAL A 162 -18.66 -4.78 -8.17
C VAL A 162 -18.25 -4.91 -6.71
N LYS A 163 -18.11 -3.79 -6.00
CA LYS A 163 -17.73 -3.80 -4.57
C LYS A 163 -18.81 -4.38 -3.67
N ARG A 164 -20.11 -4.25 -4.00
CA ARG A 164 -21.19 -4.97 -3.32
C ARG A 164 -21.08 -6.48 -3.53
N LEU A 165 -20.86 -6.91 -4.76
CA LEU A 165 -20.69 -8.33 -5.08
C LEU A 165 -19.44 -8.95 -4.44
N THR A 166 -18.38 -8.17 -4.30
CA THR A 166 -17.11 -8.61 -3.70
C THR A 166 -17.00 -8.33 -2.20
N GLY A 167 -18.05 -7.76 -1.58
CA GLY A 167 -18.17 -7.60 -0.12
C GLY A 167 -17.38 -6.43 0.46
N THR A 168 -17.01 -5.43 -0.35
CA THR A 168 -16.20 -4.27 0.07
C THR A 168 -16.88 -2.91 -0.20
N TYR A 169 -18.19 -2.88 -0.36
CA TYR A 169 -18.98 -1.65 -0.43
C TYR A 169 -19.39 -1.20 0.97
N ASP A 170 -19.09 0.05 1.33
CA ASP A 170 -19.26 0.63 2.68
C ASP A 170 -18.67 -0.23 3.83
N ARG A 171 -17.82 -1.19 3.47
CA ARG A 171 -17.15 -2.10 4.39
C ARG A 171 -15.74 -2.36 3.92
N PRO A 172 -14.74 -1.61 4.42
CA PRO A 172 -13.34 -1.86 4.07
C PRO A 172 -12.93 -3.28 4.43
N GLY A 173 -12.25 -3.97 3.49
CA GLY A 173 -11.80 -5.34 3.71
C GLY A 173 -11.18 -5.98 2.49
N LEU A 174 -10.84 -7.25 2.60
CA LEU A 174 -10.32 -8.05 1.49
C LEU A 174 -11.47 -8.48 0.58
N PRO A 175 -11.45 -8.16 -0.73
CA PRO A 175 -12.48 -8.63 -1.66
C PRO A 175 -12.63 -10.15 -1.67
N LEU A 176 -13.87 -10.64 -1.73
CA LEU A 176 -14.18 -12.08 -1.68
C LEU A 176 -13.34 -12.93 -2.64
N PRO A 177 -13.10 -12.56 -3.91
CA PRO A 177 -12.26 -13.35 -4.81
C PRO A 177 -10.85 -13.58 -4.27
N PHE A 178 -10.24 -12.61 -3.58
CA PHE A 178 -8.90 -12.75 -3.03
C PHE A 178 -8.83 -13.70 -1.83
N ARG A 179 -9.97 -13.96 -1.16
CA ARG A 179 -10.03 -14.95 -0.08
C ARG A 179 -9.76 -16.37 -0.55
N PHE A 180 -10.04 -16.69 -1.81
CA PHE A 180 -9.71 -17.99 -2.41
C PHE A 180 -8.20 -18.20 -2.62
N GLY A 181 -7.40 -17.14 -2.52
CA GLY A 181 -5.94 -17.20 -2.59
C GLY A 181 -5.26 -17.77 -1.35
N PHE A 182 -5.99 -17.89 -0.21
CA PHE A 182 -5.41 -18.42 1.02
C PHE A 182 -5.20 -19.94 0.92
N ARG A 183 -3.93 -20.35 0.81
CA ARG A 183 -3.50 -21.74 0.81
C ARG A 183 -2.89 -22.16 2.14
N ASP A 184 -2.31 -21.22 2.87
CA ASP A 184 -1.75 -21.42 4.20
C ASP A 184 -2.37 -20.42 5.18
N LYS A 185 -3.49 -20.83 5.78
CA LYS A 185 -4.20 -19.99 6.76
C LYS A 185 -3.39 -19.80 8.05
N ALA A 186 -2.51 -20.75 8.40
CA ALA A 186 -1.69 -20.63 9.61
C ALA A 186 -0.67 -19.50 9.45
N ALA A 187 0.06 -19.47 8.32
CA ALA A 187 0.97 -18.37 8.02
C ALA A 187 0.25 -17.02 7.91
N ALA A 188 -0.98 -17.01 7.37
CA ALA A 188 -1.79 -15.78 7.30
C ALA A 188 -2.18 -15.27 8.69
N ARG A 189 -2.54 -16.15 9.63
CA ARG A 189 -2.85 -15.77 11.02
C ARG A 189 -1.64 -15.17 11.72
N VAL A 190 -0.46 -15.76 11.55
CA VAL A 190 0.78 -15.20 12.12
C VAL A 190 1.04 -13.79 11.60
N SER A 191 0.90 -13.56 10.29
CA SER A 191 1.05 -12.24 9.70
C SER A 191 -0.01 -11.25 10.20
N LEU A 192 -1.27 -11.71 10.33
CA LEU A 192 -2.38 -10.91 10.87
C LEU A 192 -2.12 -10.49 12.32
N GLU A 193 -1.71 -11.44 13.18
CA GLU A 193 -1.42 -11.17 14.60
C GLU A 193 -0.25 -10.19 14.73
N HIS A 194 0.78 -10.34 13.91
CA HIS A 194 1.90 -9.40 13.87
C HIS A 194 1.41 -7.97 13.53
N ILE A 195 0.63 -7.81 12.46
CA ILE A 195 0.08 -6.49 12.09
C ILE A 195 -0.81 -5.94 13.20
N LEU A 196 -1.66 -6.75 13.80
CA LEU A 196 -2.54 -6.33 14.90
C LEU A 196 -1.79 -5.99 16.20
N SER A 197 -0.52 -6.40 16.35
CA SER A 197 0.34 -5.99 17.46
C SER A 197 0.85 -4.55 17.32
N TRP A 198 0.92 -4.01 16.10
CA TRP A 198 1.34 -2.64 15.86
C TRP A 198 0.32 -1.62 16.38
N ASP A 199 0.81 -0.42 16.69
CA ASP A 199 -0.03 0.68 17.16
C ASP A 199 -0.49 1.54 15.98
N PHE A 200 -1.67 1.23 15.42
CA PHE A 200 -2.30 2.01 14.36
C PHE A 200 -3.80 2.19 14.61
N ASP A 201 -4.32 3.31 14.12
CA ASP A 201 -5.75 3.62 14.15
C ASP A 201 -6.30 4.02 12.77
N ARG A 202 -5.44 4.54 11.89
CA ARG A 202 -5.75 4.84 10.49
C ARG A 202 -5.30 3.71 9.57
N ILE A 203 -6.04 3.51 8.44
CA ILE A 203 -5.55 2.69 7.33
C ILE A 203 -5.58 3.51 6.05
N VAL A 204 -4.42 3.67 5.42
CA VAL A 204 -4.30 4.17 4.05
C VAL A 204 -4.24 2.98 3.11
N LEU A 205 -5.22 2.87 2.22
CA LEU A 205 -5.36 1.81 1.22
C LEU A 205 -5.30 2.40 -0.19
N SER A 206 -4.89 1.60 -1.18
CA SER A 206 -4.74 2.11 -2.55
C SER A 206 -6.09 2.26 -3.29
N HIS A 207 -7.14 1.52 -2.88
CA HIS A 207 -8.41 1.45 -3.61
C HIS A 207 -9.60 1.75 -2.71
N GLY A 208 -10.07 3.00 -2.74
CA GLY A 208 -11.25 3.48 -2.02
C GLY A 208 -10.96 4.47 -0.89
N PRO A 209 -11.98 4.82 -0.09
CA PRO A 209 -11.86 5.75 1.02
C PRO A 209 -10.86 5.30 2.09
N ILE A 210 -10.10 6.25 2.64
CA ILE A 210 -9.20 6.02 3.78
C ILE A 210 -10.04 5.71 5.03
N VAL A 211 -9.59 4.76 5.84
CA VAL A 211 -10.13 4.53 7.19
C VAL A 211 -9.42 5.50 8.13
N GLU A 212 -10.09 6.57 8.50
CA GLU A 212 -9.47 7.65 9.29
C GLU A 212 -9.28 7.30 10.77
N SER A 213 -10.12 6.38 11.32
CA SER A 213 -10.02 5.90 12.69
C SER A 213 -10.64 4.50 12.84
N GLY A 214 -10.35 3.81 13.96
CA GLY A 214 -10.84 2.44 14.19
C GLY A 214 -10.17 1.39 13.30
N GLY A 215 -9.06 1.73 12.66
CA GLY A 215 -8.40 0.90 11.66
C GLY A 215 -8.04 -0.49 12.15
N LYS A 216 -7.62 -0.63 13.42
CA LYS A 216 -7.29 -1.94 13.99
C LYS A 216 -8.52 -2.86 14.08
N ALA A 217 -9.68 -2.33 14.42
CA ALA A 217 -10.93 -3.09 14.43
C ALA A 217 -11.36 -3.47 13.01
N VAL A 218 -11.30 -2.51 12.07
CA VAL A 218 -11.59 -2.74 10.65
C VAL A 218 -10.69 -3.83 10.07
N PHE A 219 -9.38 -3.78 10.33
CA PHE A 219 -8.44 -4.80 9.83
C PHE A 219 -8.72 -6.18 10.42
N ARG A 220 -9.00 -6.27 11.73
CA ARG A 220 -9.39 -7.52 12.39
C ARG A 220 -10.66 -8.11 11.77
N ASP A 221 -11.68 -7.30 11.56
CA ASP A 221 -12.96 -7.74 10.99
C ASP A 221 -12.82 -8.21 9.55
N ALA A 222 -11.98 -7.53 8.75
CA ALA A 222 -11.69 -7.90 7.37
C ALA A 222 -11.13 -9.32 7.23
N TYR A 223 -10.40 -9.79 8.25
CA TYR A 223 -9.74 -11.09 8.31
C TYR A 223 -10.36 -12.09 9.30
N SER A 224 -11.54 -11.80 9.85
CA SER A 224 -12.25 -12.69 10.79
C SER A 224 -12.45 -14.12 10.27
N PHE A 225 -12.55 -14.30 8.94
CA PHE A 225 -12.66 -15.62 8.30
C PHE A 225 -11.39 -16.50 8.46
N LEU A 226 -10.28 -15.95 8.92
CA LEU A 226 -9.08 -16.73 9.24
C LEU A 226 -9.16 -17.37 10.62
N SER A 227 -10.03 -16.88 11.50
CA SER A 227 -10.20 -17.39 12.89
C SER A 227 -11.07 -18.65 12.95
N SER A 228 -11.72 -18.97 11.84
CA SER A 228 -12.57 -20.17 11.70
C SER A 228 -11.82 -21.37 11.12
#